data_b9bc6fbf4989b5ab3376a6ae1e01a650
#
_entry.id   b9bc6fbf4989b5ab3376a6ae1e01a650
#
_cell.length_a   1.000
_cell.length_b   1.000
_cell.length_c   1.000
_cell.angle_alpha   90.00
_cell.angle_beta   90.00
_cell.angle_gamma   90.00
#
_symmetry.space_group_name_H-M   'P 1'
#
loop_
_entity.id
_entity.type
_entity.pdbx_description
1 polymer ?
#
loop_
_entity_poly.entity_id
_entity_poly.type
_entity_poly.pdbx_seq_one_letter_code
_entity_poly.pdbx_strand_id
1 'polypeptide(L)'
;MNHGSFVLPSVHVVDPRSPFHRKSVDVLVVDGQVRAVAEAGTMHDVPAVTWARGAFISPGWVDGRARCGSPGHEERENYDSLSAAARAGGYTHAALMPSTNPVRDNSPSIEALPEQEGLVWIPVGALTQGLQGEKLAELHDMRTAGALAFSDDKHAIESPHTLQLALEYALGLDARVWSFPMERNLCPTGVAHEGASALKSGMAPIPRLAETIRVQRDISVAEYAGGALHLAGLSCAESVDLVRAAKARGVQLTADCAIANLIGTDSDVESYETAYKVLPPLRSADDRAALWSGLCDGTIDILVSDHDPMDHEVKNCEWGSAGFGAATIEDAFSWFHAHYGSADDLEVWVEAVAHKPRELFGLGSVSINVGSPADFTLFTLEGSVDRQASLGVNRPKWSKNGFALGVVLDAQAYPASA
;
A
#
# COMPACT_ATOMS: atom_id res chain seq x y z
N MET A 1 18.36 -20.65 10.23
CA MET A 1 17.23 -20.52 9.29
C MET A 1 16.65 -21.92 9.17
N ASN A 2 15.39 -22.13 9.53
CA ASN A 2 14.72 -23.42 9.44
C ASN A 2 14.18 -23.60 8.02
N HIS A 3 14.94 -24.27 7.17
CA HIS A 3 14.46 -24.70 5.87
C HIS A 3 13.66 -26.00 6.03
N GLY A 4 12.41 -26.04 5.59
CA GLY A 4 11.61 -27.24 5.42
C GLY A 4 10.40 -27.36 6.33
N SER A 5 10.57 -27.65 7.60
CA SER A 5 9.44 -27.89 8.51
C SER A 5 9.60 -27.14 9.83
N PHE A 6 8.58 -26.38 10.24
CA PHE A 6 8.55 -25.68 11.53
C PHE A 6 7.12 -25.48 12.02
N VAL A 7 6.98 -25.17 13.31
CA VAL A 7 5.71 -24.81 13.91
C VAL A 7 5.73 -23.33 14.34
N LEU A 8 4.63 -22.65 14.12
CA LEU A 8 4.29 -21.34 14.71
C LEU A 8 3.45 -21.61 15.96
N PRO A 9 4.05 -21.53 17.17
CA PRO A 9 3.40 -22.05 18.37
C PRO A 9 2.47 -21.01 19.00
N SER A 10 1.26 -21.45 19.37
CA SER A 10 0.27 -20.69 20.15
C SER A 10 -0.04 -19.32 19.56
N VAL A 11 -0.20 -19.23 18.23
CA VAL A 11 -0.51 -17.98 17.52
C VAL A 11 -2.00 -17.66 17.56
N HIS A 12 -2.36 -16.38 17.64
CA HIS A 12 -3.74 -15.88 17.64
C HIS A 12 -4.15 -15.48 16.21
N VAL A 13 -5.13 -16.20 15.64
CA VAL A 13 -5.51 -16.00 14.23
C VAL A 13 -6.39 -14.77 14.04
N VAL A 14 -5.95 -13.86 13.19
CA VAL A 14 -6.72 -12.72 12.66
C VAL A 14 -6.86 -12.91 11.15
N ASP A 15 -7.85 -13.66 10.74
CA ASP A 15 -8.17 -13.96 9.34
C ASP A 15 -9.67 -14.27 9.23
N PRO A 16 -10.52 -13.29 8.84
CA PRO A 16 -11.97 -13.51 8.74
C PRO A 16 -12.37 -14.64 7.81
N ARG A 17 -11.50 -15.03 6.87
CA ARG A 17 -11.75 -16.10 5.90
C ARG A 17 -11.28 -17.48 6.39
N SER A 18 -10.63 -17.54 7.56
CA SER A 18 -10.14 -18.79 8.17
C SER A 18 -11.19 -19.42 9.12
N PRO A 19 -11.34 -20.77 9.15
CA PRO A 19 -12.14 -21.45 10.17
C PRO A 19 -11.55 -21.35 11.58
N PHE A 20 -10.30 -20.87 11.69
CA PHE A 20 -9.59 -20.68 12.95
C PHE A 20 -9.58 -19.22 13.42
N HIS A 21 -10.29 -18.33 12.73
CA HIS A 21 -10.39 -16.92 13.10
C HIS A 21 -10.73 -16.73 14.58
N ARG A 22 -10.04 -15.80 15.25
CA ARG A 22 -10.15 -15.49 16.69
C ARG A 22 -9.80 -16.66 17.62
N LYS A 23 -9.10 -17.70 17.15
CA LYS A 23 -8.62 -18.82 17.96
C LYS A 23 -7.12 -18.77 18.14
N SER A 24 -6.64 -19.37 19.24
CA SER A 24 -5.21 -19.64 19.47
C SER A 24 -4.90 -21.05 19.00
N VAL A 25 -3.91 -21.19 18.12
CA VAL A 25 -3.56 -22.46 17.47
C VAL A 25 -2.06 -22.62 17.32
N ASP A 26 -1.62 -23.85 17.14
CA ASP A 26 -0.31 -24.18 16.57
C ASP A 26 -0.46 -24.38 15.05
N VAL A 27 0.39 -23.76 14.27
CA VAL A 27 0.38 -23.90 12.79
C VAL A 27 1.66 -24.61 12.33
N LEU A 28 1.50 -25.80 11.77
CA LEU A 28 2.62 -26.56 11.17
C LEU A 28 2.80 -26.18 9.71
N VAL A 29 3.97 -25.67 9.38
CA VAL A 29 4.40 -25.40 8.01
C VAL A 29 5.38 -26.47 7.57
N VAL A 30 5.17 -27.02 6.38
CA VAL A 30 6.06 -27.98 5.72
C VAL A 30 6.14 -27.62 4.24
N ASP A 31 7.35 -27.45 3.74
CA ASP A 31 7.62 -27.13 2.33
C ASP A 31 6.77 -25.96 1.80
N GLY A 32 6.67 -24.89 2.60
CA GLY A 32 5.93 -23.65 2.22
C GLY A 32 4.40 -23.79 2.26
N GLN A 33 3.85 -24.84 2.85
CA GLN A 33 2.40 -25.04 2.98
C GLN A 33 2.00 -25.31 4.43
N VAL A 34 0.80 -24.89 4.80
CA VAL A 34 0.17 -25.28 6.06
C VAL A 34 -0.23 -26.74 6.01
N ARG A 35 0.45 -27.58 6.78
CA ARG A 35 0.18 -29.02 6.85
C ARG A 35 -0.81 -29.41 7.92
N ALA A 36 -0.82 -28.69 9.03
CA ALA A 36 -1.76 -28.92 10.12
C ALA A 36 -1.99 -27.63 10.91
N VAL A 37 -3.18 -27.50 11.45
CA VAL A 37 -3.55 -26.50 12.44
C VAL A 37 -4.16 -27.25 13.61
N ALA A 38 -3.62 -27.07 14.80
CA ALA A 38 -4.04 -27.79 16.00
C ALA A 38 -4.23 -26.85 17.19
N GLU A 39 -4.76 -27.39 18.30
CA GLU A 39 -4.91 -26.63 19.55
C GLU A 39 -3.54 -26.11 20.04
N ALA A 40 -3.53 -24.90 20.56
CA ALA A 40 -2.31 -24.23 21.01
C ALA A 40 -1.53 -25.05 22.03
N GLY A 41 -0.22 -25.20 21.82
CA GLY A 41 0.68 -25.90 22.71
C GLY A 41 0.63 -27.44 22.58
N THR A 42 0.15 -27.99 21.47
CA THR A 42 0.09 -29.45 21.26
C THR A 42 1.18 -29.99 20.34
N MET A 43 1.83 -29.14 19.53
CA MET A 43 2.88 -29.57 18.61
C MET A 43 4.27 -29.35 19.23
N HIS A 44 4.89 -30.42 19.74
CA HIS A 44 6.19 -30.35 20.44
C HIS A 44 7.36 -30.99 19.68
N ASP A 45 7.10 -31.85 18.70
CA ASP A 45 8.11 -32.69 18.03
C ASP A 45 8.75 -32.03 16.79
N VAL A 46 8.39 -30.77 16.50
CA VAL A 46 8.86 -30.01 15.33
C VAL A 46 9.59 -28.75 15.78
N PRO A 47 10.67 -28.32 15.10
CA PRO A 47 11.33 -27.06 15.41
C PRO A 47 10.36 -25.90 15.47
N ALA A 48 10.37 -25.14 16.57
CA ALA A 48 9.46 -24.02 16.78
C ALA A 48 10.12 -22.70 16.41
N VAL A 49 9.36 -21.82 15.76
CA VAL A 49 9.71 -20.41 15.57
C VAL A 49 9.42 -19.69 16.87
N THR A 50 10.40 -19.61 17.76
CA THR A 50 10.21 -19.19 19.17
C THR A 50 9.75 -17.74 19.32
N TRP A 51 10.18 -16.85 18.42
CA TRP A 51 9.76 -15.43 18.43
C TRP A 51 8.30 -15.24 18.00
N ALA A 52 7.69 -16.25 17.36
CA ALA A 52 6.28 -16.23 16.97
C ALA A 52 5.32 -16.65 18.11
N ARG A 53 5.84 -17.15 19.22
CA ARG A 53 4.99 -17.66 20.32
C ARG A 53 4.09 -16.59 20.90
N GLY A 54 2.77 -16.84 20.86
CA GLY A 54 1.76 -15.90 21.35
C GLY A 54 1.55 -14.66 20.47
N ALA A 55 2.16 -14.61 19.29
CA ALA A 55 1.94 -13.57 18.31
C ALA A 55 0.53 -13.66 17.72
N PHE A 56 0.03 -12.55 17.19
CA PHE A 56 -1.06 -12.57 16.25
C PHE A 56 -0.54 -12.97 14.86
N ILE A 57 -1.36 -13.71 14.10
CA ILE A 57 -1.03 -14.16 12.75
C ILE A 57 -2.17 -13.82 11.81
N SER A 58 -1.82 -13.31 10.63
CA SER A 58 -2.75 -13.10 9.51
C SER A 58 -2.12 -13.58 8.20
N PRO A 59 -2.89 -13.68 7.09
CA PRO A 59 -2.28 -13.75 5.76
C PRO A 59 -1.30 -12.62 5.56
N GLY A 60 -0.23 -12.88 4.78
CA GLY A 60 0.84 -11.92 4.55
C GLY A 60 0.34 -10.62 3.94
N TRP A 61 0.82 -9.50 4.45
CA TRP A 61 0.38 -8.17 4.00
C TRP A 61 1.01 -7.82 2.67
N VAL A 62 0.23 -7.15 1.84
CA VAL A 62 0.58 -6.69 0.50
C VAL A 62 0.46 -5.18 0.46
N ASP A 63 1.56 -4.47 0.27
CA ASP A 63 1.49 -3.04 0.01
C ASP A 63 1.18 -2.77 -1.45
N GLY A 64 0.08 -2.09 -1.71
CA GLY A 64 -0.37 -1.79 -3.07
C GLY A 64 0.43 -0.68 -3.76
N ARG A 65 1.24 0.11 -3.03
CA ARG A 65 1.94 1.26 -3.61
C ARG A 65 3.15 1.70 -2.79
N ALA A 66 4.34 1.26 -3.23
CA ALA A 66 5.61 1.68 -2.67
C ALA A 66 6.55 2.21 -3.76
N ARG A 67 7.38 3.17 -3.43
CA ARG A 67 8.42 3.70 -4.30
C ARG A 67 9.79 3.29 -3.81
N CYS A 68 10.59 2.82 -4.77
CA CYS A 68 12.01 2.58 -4.59
C CYS A 68 12.77 3.66 -5.37
N GLY A 69 13.82 4.21 -4.79
CA GLY A 69 14.70 5.15 -5.48
C GLY A 69 15.53 4.49 -6.59
N SER A 70 15.73 3.17 -6.52
CA SER A 70 16.48 2.44 -7.55
C SER A 70 15.59 2.05 -8.74
N PRO A 71 16.10 2.26 -9.98
CA PRO A 71 17.34 2.98 -10.31
C PRO A 71 17.17 4.51 -10.30
N GLY A 72 18.26 5.22 -10.02
CA GLY A 72 18.41 6.65 -10.28
C GLY A 72 18.27 7.60 -9.11
N HIS A 73 17.82 7.12 -7.95
CA HIS A 73 17.68 7.88 -6.69
C HIS A 73 17.96 7.01 -5.48
N GLU A 74 19.04 6.22 -5.55
CA GLU A 74 19.44 5.25 -4.53
C GLU A 74 19.71 5.90 -3.15
N GLU A 75 20.00 7.19 -3.13
CA GLU A 75 20.17 7.99 -1.91
C GLU A 75 18.86 8.12 -1.10
N ARG A 76 17.68 7.98 -1.76
CA ARG A 76 16.37 8.03 -1.11
C ARG A 76 15.97 6.68 -0.57
N GLU A 77 16.12 5.64 -1.42
CA GLU A 77 15.79 4.25 -1.10
C GLU A 77 16.38 3.33 -2.16
N ASN A 78 16.84 2.15 -1.77
CA ASN A 78 17.25 1.11 -2.71
C ASN A 78 16.45 -0.18 -2.46
N TYR A 79 16.63 -1.20 -3.29
CA TYR A 79 15.87 -2.44 -3.17
C TYR A 79 16.08 -3.16 -1.83
N ASP A 80 17.30 -3.15 -1.30
CA ASP A 80 17.63 -3.83 -0.05
C ASP A 80 17.03 -3.11 1.16
N SER A 81 17.14 -1.77 1.21
CA SER A 81 16.55 -0.97 2.29
C SER A 81 15.02 -0.99 2.25
N LEU A 82 14.40 -0.89 1.07
CA LEU A 82 12.95 -1.03 0.93
C LEU A 82 12.48 -2.43 1.34
N SER A 83 13.20 -3.48 0.93
CA SER A 83 12.88 -4.85 1.34
C SER A 83 12.96 -5.02 2.86
N ALA A 84 14.01 -4.48 3.48
CA ALA A 84 14.15 -4.50 4.93
C ALA A 84 13.03 -3.71 5.62
N ALA A 85 12.67 -2.53 5.12
CA ALA A 85 11.59 -1.69 5.63
C ALA A 85 10.21 -2.37 5.49
N ALA A 86 9.92 -2.98 4.34
CA ALA A 86 8.69 -3.71 4.10
C ALA A 86 8.53 -4.88 5.06
N ARG A 87 9.57 -5.71 5.23
CA ARG A 87 9.56 -6.82 6.20
C ARG A 87 9.43 -6.34 7.64
N ALA A 88 10.10 -5.24 8.00
CA ALA A 88 9.97 -4.62 9.31
C ALA A 88 8.53 -4.13 9.56
N GLY A 89 7.84 -3.66 8.51
CA GLY A 89 6.42 -3.30 8.54
C GLY A 89 5.47 -4.49 8.50
N GLY A 90 5.95 -5.72 8.24
CA GLY A 90 5.14 -6.95 8.17
C GLY A 90 4.64 -7.30 6.78
N TYR A 91 5.12 -6.65 5.74
CA TYR A 91 4.71 -6.93 4.36
C TYR A 91 5.49 -8.10 3.77
N THR A 92 4.78 -9.00 3.09
CA THR A 92 5.34 -10.10 2.30
C THR A 92 5.40 -9.78 0.81
N HIS A 93 4.61 -8.78 0.37
CA HIS A 93 4.58 -8.32 -1.01
C HIS A 93 4.53 -6.80 -1.05
N ALA A 94 5.14 -6.20 -2.07
CA ALA A 94 5.06 -4.75 -2.30
C ALA A 94 4.99 -4.43 -3.79
N ALA A 95 4.00 -3.61 -4.17
CA ALA A 95 3.85 -3.11 -5.53
C ALA A 95 4.80 -1.92 -5.76
N LEU A 96 5.73 -2.10 -6.69
CA LEU A 96 6.74 -1.11 -7.03
C LEU A 96 6.23 -0.19 -8.13
N MET A 97 6.04 1.09 -7.80
CA MET A 97 5.64 2.13 -8.73
C MET A 97 6.72 2.42 -9.77
N PRO A 98 6.34 2.83 -11.00
CA PRO A 98 7.26 2.94 -12.14
C PRO A 98 8.12 4.22 -12.16
N SER A 99 7.93 5.14 -11.21
CA SER A 99 8.60 6.45 -11.14
C SER A 99 10.06 6.36 -10.70
N THR A 100 10.87 5.68 -11.50
CA THR A 100 12.33 5.52 -11.37
C THR A 100 13.05 6.31 -12.47
N ASN A 101 14.38 6.36 -12.45
CA ASN A 101 15.17 6.99 -13.50
C ASN A 101 16.29 6.05 -13.99
N PRO A 102 16.14 5.43 -15.20
CA PRO A 102 15.04 5.61 -16.15
C PRO A 102 13.69 5.09 -15.64
N VAL A 103 12.61 5.62 -16.19
CA VAL A 103 11.23 5.18 -15.89
C VAL A 103 11.05 3.70 -16.28
N ARG A 104 10.25 2.96 -15.51
CA ARG A 104 9.92 1.56 -15.81
C ARG A 104 8.76 1.51 -16.82
N ASP A 105 9.05 1.79 -18.09
CA ASP A 105 8.08 1.89 -19.20
C ASP A 105 8.27 0.87 -20.33
N ASN A 106 9.11 -0.16 -20.10
CA ASN A 106 9.44 -1.21 -21.06
C ASN A 106 9.70 -2.56 -20.38
N SER A 107 9.65 -3.67 -21.14
CA SER A 107 9.82 -5.02 -20.60
C SER A 107 11.17 -5.27 -19.91
N PRO A 108 12.33 -4.81 -20.44
CA PRO A 108 13.61 -5.03 -19.74
C PRO A 108 13.65 -4.41 -18.33
N SER A 109 12.96 -3.29 -18.11
CA SER A 109 12.91 -2.66 -16.78
C SER A 109 12.03 -3.41 -15.79
N ILE A 110 11.06 -4.22 -16.25
CA ILE A 110 10.27 -5.14 -15.43
C ILE A 110 11.11 -6.38 -15.08
N GLU A 111 11.78 -6.98 -16.06
CA GLU A 111 12.60 -8.20 -15.89
C GLU A 111 13.84 -7.96 -15.01
N ALA A 112 14.33 -6.72 -14.95
CA ALA A 112 15.51 -6.36 -14.16
C ALA A 112 15.27 -6.24 -12.65
N LEU A 113 14.03 -6.44 -12.15
CA LEU A 113 13.76 -6.37 -10.72
C LEU A 113 14.47 -7.51 -9.97
N PRO A 114 15.28 -7.22 -8.94
CA PRO A 114 16.01 -8.23 -8.21
C PRO A 114 15.06 -9.04 -7.32
N GLU A 115 15.34 -10.33 -7.17
CA GLU A 115 14.70 -11.14 -6.12
C GLU A 115 15.11 -10.65 -4.73
N GLN A 116 14.21 -10.78 -3.76
CA GLN A 116 14.44 -10.39 -2.37
C GLN A 116 14.03 -11.51 -1.41
N GLU A 117 14.83 -11.73 -0.39
CA GLU A 117 14.50 -12.71 0.66
C GLU A 117 13.33 -12.19 1.53
N GLY A 118 12.28 -13.00 1.65
CA GLY A 118 11.12 -12.71 2.50
C GLY A 118 10.23 -11.57 2.01
N LEU A 119 10.37 -11.16 0.75
CA LEU A 119 9.51 -10.18 0.10
C LEU A 119 9.40 -10.47 -1.40
N VAL A 120 8.19 -10.36 -1.94
CA VAL A 120 7.92 -10.50 -3.37
C VAL A 120 7.56 -9.13 -3.95
N TRP A 121 8.26 -8.71 -5.01
CA TRP A 121 7.89 -7.51 -5.74
C TRP A 121 6.70 -7.78 -6.65
N ILE A 122 5.77 -6.84 -6.68
CA ILE A 122 4.67 -6.76 -7.64
C ILE A 122 5.04 -5.65 -8.63
N PRO A 123 5.50 -5.99 -9.87
CA PRO A 123 5.88 -4.97 -10.82
C PRO A 123 4.68 -4.16 -11.31
N VAL A 124 4.75 -2.84 -11.20
CA VAL A 124 3.84 -1.90 -11.86
C VAL A 124 4.59 -1.21 -13.00
N GLY A 125 4.10 -1.36 -14.22
CA GLY A 125 4.65 -0.68 -15.39
C GLY A 125 4.10 0.74 -15.53
N ALA A 126 4.85 1.63 -16.19
CA ALA A 126 4.33 2.94 -16.57
C ALA A 126 3.17 2.78 -17.56
N LEU A 127 2.12 3.58 -17.39
CA LEU A 127 1.00 3.60 -18.33
C LEU A 127 1.39 4.33 -19.63
N THR A 128 2.15 5.43 -19.49
CA THR A 128 2.60 6.21 -20.62
C THR A 128 4.13 6.29 -20.66
N GLN A 129 4.68 6.49 -21.86
CA GLN A 129 6.11 6.63 -22.10
C GLN A 129 6.68 7.78 -21.26
N GLY A 130 7.67 7.47 -20.42
CA GLY A 130 8.31 8.44 -19.55
C GLY A 130 7.38 9.13 -18.54
N LEU A 131 6.19 8.59 -18.26
CA LEU A 131 5.15 9.16 -17.37
C LEU A 131 4.64 10.53 -17.87
N GLN A 132 4.62 10.75 -19.19
CA GLN A 132 4.26 12.07 -19.78
C GLN A 132 2.75 12.24 -20.00
N GLY A 133 1.93 11.20 -19.82
CA GLY A 133 0.48 11.25 -20.03
C GLY A 133 0.04 11.35 -21.50
N GLU A 134 0.98 11.25 -22.46
CA GLU A 134 0.71 11.47 -23.90
C GLU A 134 0.52 10.17 -24.68
N LYS A 135 1.54 9.32 -24.72
CA LYS A 135 1.56 8.07 -25.49
C LYS A 135 1.64 6.89 -24.55
N LEU A 136 0.84 5.85 -24.80
CA LEU A 136 0.93 4.60 -24.07
C LEU A 136 2.33 3.99 -24.17
N ALA A 137 2.78 3.40 -23.07
CA ALA A 137 3.98 2.59 -23.02
C ALA A 137 3.75 1.22 -23.68
N GLU A 138 4.74 0.33 -23.62
CA GLU A 138 4.67 -1.02 -24.21
C GLU A 138 3.91 -2.00 -23.27
N LEU A 139 2.61 -1.72 -23.02
CA LEU A 139 1.82 -2.41 -21.98
C LEU A 139 1.78 -3.94 -22.18
N HIS A 140 1.65 -4.41 -23.44
CA HIS A 140 1.61 -5.84 -23.73
C HIS A 140 2.92 -6.53 -23.36
N ASP A 141 4.05 -5.92 -23.73
CA ASP A 141 5.37 -6.50 -23.50
C ASP A 141 5.73 -6.47 -22.03
N MET A 142 5.40 -5.37 -21.33
CA MET A 142 5.53 -5.30 -19.87
C MET A 142 4.63 -6.31 -19.14
N ARG A 143 3.39 -6.53 -19.62
CA ARG A 143 2.50 -7.55 -19.06
C ARG A 143 3.08 -8.95 -19.22
N THR A 144 3.66 -9.24 -20.38
CA THR A 144 4.35 -10.52 -20.65
C THR A 144 5.59 -10.69 -19.78
N ALA A 145 6.31 -9.60 -19.50
CA ALA A 145 7.46 -9.58 -18.59
C ALA A 145 7.10 -9.66 -17.10
N GLY A 146 5.79 -9.64 -16.74
CA GLY A 146 5.32 -9.83 -15.38
C GLY A 146 4.67 -8.62 -14.70
N ALA A 147 4.47 -7.50 -15.38
CA ALA A 147 3.75 -6.36 -14.81
C ALA A 147 2.29 -6.74 -14.51
N LEU A 148 1.80 -6.44 -13.31
CA LEU A 148 0.44 -6.78 -12.87
C LEU A 148 -0.54 -5.60 -12.95
N ALA A 149 -0.03 -4.38 -13.06
CA ALA A 149 -0.82 -3.16 -13.22
C ALA A 149 -0.02 -2.11 -14.01
N PHE A 150 -0.71 -1.05 -14.47
CA PHE A 150 -0.10 0.07 -15.17
C PHE A 150 -0.52 1.38 -14.56
N SER A 151 0.44 2.26 -14.27
CA SER A 151 0.22 3.54 -13.61
C SER A 151 1.26 4.56 -14.04
N ASP A 152 0.87 5.82 -14.11
CA ASP A 152 1.83 6.93 -14.16
C ASP A 152 2.12 7.50 -12.75
N ASP A 153 1.91 6.68 -11.72
CA ASP A 153 2.14 7.03 -10.32
C ASP A 153 1.42 8.34 -9.93
N LYS A 154 2.13 9.32 -9.35
CA LYS A 154 1.55 10.64 -8.97
C LYS A 154 1.47 11.64 -10.14
N HIS A 155 1.69 11.18 -11.38
CA HIS A 155 1.46 11.97 -12.58
C HIS A 155 0.05 11.73 -13.10
N ALA A 156 -0.79 12.76 -13.03
CA ALA A 156 -2.16 12.64 -13.50
C ALA A 156 -2.21 12.52 -15.03
N ILE A 157 -3.05 11.63 -15.54
CA ILE A 157 -3.26 11.48 -16.99
C ILE A 157 -4.13 12.65 -17.46
N GLU A 158 -3.50 13.66 -18.10
CA GLU A 158 -4.19 14.90 -18.49
C GLU A 158 -5.29 14.65 -19.53
N SER A 159 -5.01 13.84 -20.55
CA SER A 159 -5.93 13.57 -21.66
C SER A 159 -6.96 12.49 -21.31
N PRO A 160 -8.28 12.78 -21.32
CA PRO A 160 -9.32 11.75 -21.18
C PRO A 160 -9.25 10.70 -22.30
N HIS A 161 -8.80 11.09 -23.50
CA HIS A 161 -8.63 10.18 -24.63
C HIS A 161 -7.49 9.17 -24.38
N THR A 162 -6.37 9.61 -23.80
CA THR A 162 -5.26 8.71 -23.41
C THR A 162 -5.74 7.71 -22.38
N LEU A 163 -6.52 8.14 -21.37
CA LEU A 163 -7.11 7.25 -20.38
C LEU A 163 -8.07 6.25 -21.00
N GLN A 164 -8.95 6.70 -21.93
CA GLN A 164 -9.86 5.82 -22.66
C GLN A 164 -9.10 4.73 -23.41
N LEU A 165 -8.10 5.12 -24.23
CA LEU A 165 -7.28 4.16 -24.99
C LEU A 165 -6.57 3.16 -24.07
N ALA A 166 -6.05 3.63 -22.93
CA ALA A 166 -5.40 2.78 -21.95
C ALA A 166 -6.36 1.73 -21.38
N LEU A 167 -7.57 2.13 -21.00
CA LEU A 167 -8.59 1.22 -20.47
C LEU A 167 -9.04 0.20 -21.51
N GLU A 168 -9.31 0.63 -22.75
CA GLU A 168 -9.68 -0.28 -23.85
C GLU A 168 -8.56 -1.28 -24.19
N TYR A 169 -7.29 -0.82 -24.16
CA TYR A 169 -6.14 -1.68 -24.42
C TYR A 169 -5.93 -2.71 -23.28
N ALA A 170 -6.08 -2.26 -22.05
CA ALA A 170 -5.90 -3.08 -20.85
C ALA A 170 -6.94 -4.22 -20.74
N LEU A 171 -8.14 -4.09 -21.34
CA LEU A 171 -9.14 -5.16 -21.43
C LEU A 171 -8.56 -6.44 -22.06
N GLY A 172 -7.76 -6.28 -23.13
CA GLY A 172 -7.13 -7.41 -23.84
C GLY A 172 -5.97 -8.05 -23.06
N LEU A 173 -5.48 -7.39 -22.01
CA LEU A 173 -4.34 -7.84 -21.20
C LEU A 173 -4.76 -8.44 -19.86
N ASP A 174 -6.04 -8.42 -19.53
CA ASP A 174 -6.53 -8.71 -18.16
C ASP A 174 -5.70 -7.94 -17.12
N ALA A 175 -5.53 -6.65 -17.36
CA ALA A 175 -4.75 -5.74 -16.52
C ALA A 175 -5.59 -4.55 -16.08
N ARG A 176 -5.15 -3.93 -14.99
CA ARG A 176 -5.84 -2.79 -14.39
C ARG A 176 -5.06 -1.50 -14.63
N VAL A 177 -5.77 -0.46 -15.04
CA VAL A 177 -5.21 0.89 -15.19
C VAL A 177 -5.38 1.63 -13.86
N TRP A 178 -4.28 2.18 -13.35
CA TRP A 178 -4.28 2.99 -12.13
C TRP A 178 -4.14 4.47 -12.49
N SER A 179 -5.09 5.27 -12.07
CA SER A 179 -5.10 6.73 -12.22
C SER A 179 -4.91 7.42 -10.88
N PHE A 180 -4.03 8.40 -10.83
CA PHE A 180 -3.92 9.34 -9.72
C PHE A 180 -4.80 10.56 -10.01
N PRO A 181 -5.96 10.69 -9.35
CA PRO A 181 -6.97 11.67 -9.74
C PRO A 181 -6.69 13.05 -9.14
N MET A 182 -5.71 13.79 -9.68
CA MET A 182 -5.34 15.11 -9.19
C MET A 182 -5.22 16.11 -10.33
N GLU A 183 -6.07 17.15 -10.34
CA GLU A 183 -6.02 18.26 -11.29
C GLU A 183 -5.05 19.34 -10.81
N ARG A 184 -3.77 19.16 -11.16
CA ARG A 184 -2.70 20.07 -10.71
C ARG A 184 -2.82 21.47 -11.30
N ASN A 185 -3.48 21.62 -12.46
CA ASN A 185 -3.68 22.94 -13.11
C ASN A 185 -4.60 23.85 -12.28
N LEU A 186 -5.44 23.31 -11.40
CA LEU A 186 -6.24 24.11 -10.44
C LEU A 186 -5.40 24.64 -9.27
N CYS A 187 -4.25 24.03 -8.99
CA CYS A 187 -3.41 24.37 -7.84
C CYS A 187 -1.93 24.15 -8.15
N PRO A 188 -1.33 24.80 -9.17
CA PRO A 188 0.01 24.51 -9.63
C PRO A 188 1.09 24.73 -8.57
N THR A 189 0.85 25.63 -7.62
CA THR A 189 1.72 25.95 -6.49
C THR A 189 1.20 25.40 -5.14
N GLY A 190 0.11 24.64 -5.16
CA GLY A 190 -0.53 24.10 -3.94
C GLY A 190 0.39 23.14 -3.17
N VAL A 191 0.47 23.32 -1.85
CA VAL A 191 1.37 22.56 -0.96
C VAL A 191 0.69 21.97 0.27
N ALA A 192 -0.59 22.33 0.52
CA ALA A 192 -1.38 21.83 1.65
C ALA A 192 -2.87 21.86 1.30
N HIS A 193 -3.70 21.12 2.05
CA HIS A 193 -5.15 21.15 1.90
C HIS A 193 -5.73 22.56 2.03
N GLU A 194 -6.68 22.92 1.15
CA GLU A 194 -7.45 24.17 1.27
C GLU A 194 -8.34 24.14 2.52
N GLY A 195 -7.96 24.87 3.54
CA GLY A 195 -8.66 24.88 4.81
C GLY A 195 -8.11 25.91 5.79
N ALA A 196 -8.61 25.86 7.02
CA ALA A 196 -8.21 26.78 8.08
C ALA A 196 -6.71 26.69 8.41
N SER A 197 -6.16 25.49 8.41
CA SER A 197 -4.74 25.24 8.72
C SER A 197 -3.81 25.85 7.65
N ALA A 198 -4.12 25.69 6.36
CA ALA A 198 -3.35 26.31 5.28
C ALA A 198 -3.44 27.85 5.31
N LEU A 199 -4.63 28.38 5.57
CA LEU A 199 -4.82 29.83 5.68
C LEU A 199 -4.05 30.41 6.86
N LYS A 200 -4.11 29.77 8.03
CA LYS A 200 -3.38 30.17 9.25
C LYS A 200 -1.87 30.15 9.04
N SER A 201 -1.38 29.13 8.32
CA SER A 201 0.04 28.91 8.07
C SER A 201 0.56 29.61 6.81
N GLY A 202 -0.29 30.33 6.05
CA GLY A 202 0.12 31.01 4.81
C GLY A 202 0.55 30.04 3.69
N MET A 203 0.06 28.79 3.69
CA MET A 203 0.40 27.78 2.70
C MET A 203 -0.51 27.88 1.48
N ALA A 204 0.06 27.69 0.28
CA ALA A 204 -0.72 27.65 -0.96
C ALA A 204 -1.66 26.43 -0.97
N PRO A 205 -2.98 26.63 -1.23
CA PRO A 205 -3.97 25.59 -1.05
C PRO A 205 -4.05 24.61 -2.20
N ILE A 206 -4.43 23.37 -1.87
CA ILE A 206 -4.88 22.31 -2.80
C ILE A 206 -6.35 22.04 -2.50
N PRO A 207 -7.30 22.53 -3.34
CA PRO A 207 -8.72 22.36 -3.10
C PRO A 207 -9.16 20.90 -3.28
N ARG A 208 -10.25 20.49 -2.61
CA ARG A 208 -10.89 19.18 -2.84
C ARG A 208 -11.32 19.02 -4.30
N LEU A 209 -11.73 20.12 -4.92
CA LEU A 209 -12.10 20.15 -6.34
C LEU A 209 -11.01 19.57 -7.25
N ALA A 210 -9.72 19.75 -6.91
CA ALA A 210 -8.62 19.19 -7.71
C ALA A 210 -8.64 17.67 -7.77
N GLU A 211 -9.15 17.00 -6.73
CA GLU A 211 -9.34 15.54 -6.72
C GLU A 211 -10.70 15.15 -7.31
N THR A 212 -11.78 15.74 -6.84
CA THR A 212 -13.15 15.31 -7.19
C THR A 212 -13.47 15.44 -8.67
N ILE A 213 -12.99 16.48 -9.35
CA ILE A 213 -13.18 16.66 -10.79
C ILE A 213 -12.50 15.56 -11.60
N ARG A 214 -11.32 15.12 -11.17
CA ARG A 214 -10.60 14.01 -11.82
C ARG A 214 -11.25 12.67 -11.52
N VAL A 215 -11.66 12.42 -10.28
CA VAL A 215 -12.41 11.22 -9.90
C VAL A 215 -13.67 11.10 -10.77
N GLN A 216 -14.47 12.17 -10.88
CA GLN A 216 -15.69 12.14 -11.69
C GLN A 216 -15.39 11.92 -13.17
N ARG A 217 -14.36 12.58 -13.73
CA ARG A 217 -13.93 12.39 -15.13
C ARG A 217 -13.51 10.96 -15.39
N ASP A 218 -12.63 10.40 -14.53
CA ASP A 218 -12.04 9.08 -14.73
C ASP A 218 -13.10 7.98 -14.60
N ILE A 219 -14.04 8.10 -13.67
CA ILE A 219 -15.22 7.23 -13.57
C ILE A 219 -16.02 7.26 -14.86
N SER A 220 -16.31 8.45 -15.40
CA SER A 220 -17.11 8.60 -16.63
C SER A 220 -16.40 7.95 -17.84
N VAL A 221 -15.08 8.10 -17.93
CA VAL A 221 -14.27 7.48 -18.98
C VAL A 221 -14.26 5.95 -18.82
N ALA A 222 -14.10 5.44 -17.59
CA ALA A 222 -14.10 3.99 -17.33
C ALA A 222 -15.47 3.37 -17.61
N GLU A 223 -16.55 4.03 -17.25
CA GLU A 223 -17.94 3.60 -17.54
C GLU A 223 -18.20 3.51 -19.06
N TYR A 224 -17.62 4.43 -19.83
CA TYR A 224 -17.69 4.42 -21.29
C TYR A 224 -16.82 3.35 -21.94
N ALA A 225 -15.54 3.25 -21.52
CA ALA A 225 -14.56 2.32 -22.10
C ALA A 225 -14.76 0.86 -21.67
N GLY A 226 -15.41 0.61 -20.51
CA GLY A 226 -15.64 -0.73 -19.97
C GLY A 226 -14.41 -1.39 -19.35
N GLY A 227 -13.27 -0.69 -19.25
CA GLY A 227 -12.03 -1.20 -18.68
C GLY A 227 -11.99 -1.14 -17.14
N ALA A 228 -11.13 -1.93 -16.52
CA ALA A 228 -10.94 -1.96 -15.09
C ALA A 228 -10.06 -0.79 -14.62
N LEU A 229 -10.64 0.15 -13.90
CA LEU A 229 -9.95 1.32 -13.34
C LEU A 229 -9.66 1.14 -11.85
N HIS A 230 -8.49 1.58 -11.41
CA HIS A 230 -8.16 1.80 -10.01
C HIS A 230 -7.87 3.28 -9.77
N LEU A 231 -8.59 3.90 -8.83
CA LEU A 231 -8.36 5.27 -8.41
C LEU A 231 -7.40 5.27 -7.22
N ALA A 232 -6.18 5.73 -7.48
CA ALA A 232 -5.10 5.71 -6.50
C ALA A 232 -5.08 6.98 -5.64
N GLY A 233 -5.09 6.81 -4.32
CA GLY A 233 -4.90 7.90 -3.38
C GLY A 233 -6.12 8.81 -3.20
N LEU A 234 -7.28 8.24 -2.92
CA LEU A 234 -8.43 9.04 -2.48
C LEU A 234 -8.13 9.72 -1.14
N SER A 235 -8.53 10.97 -1.01
CA SER A 235 -8.30 11.74 0.21
C SER A 235 -9.49 12.56 0.70
N CYS A 236 -10.54 12.75 -0.11
CA CYS A 236 -11.69 13.56 0.28
C CYS A 236 -13.01 12.76 0.35
N ALA A 237 -13.92 13.19 1.23
CA ALA A 237 -15.22 12.59 1.44
C ALA A 237 -16.05 12.51 0.16
N GLU A 238 -16.07 13.59 -0.62
CA GLU A 238 -16.81 13.66 -1.88
C GLU A 238 -16.31 12.65 -2.91
N SER A 239 -15.00 12.35 -2.92
CA SER A 239 -14.42 11.31 -3.79
C SER A 239 -14.88 9.92 -3.39
N VAL A 240 -14.97 9.64 -2.09
CA VAL A 240 -15.52 8.37 -1.57
C VAL A 240 -16.98 8.20 -2.02
N ASP A 241 -17.80 9.26 -1.93
CA ASP A 241 -19.19 9.21 -2.36
C ASP A 241 -19.33 8.98 -3.87
N LEU A 242 -18.47 9.59 -4.69
CA LEU A 242 -18.43 9.36 -6.14
C LEU A 242 -18.11 7.92 -6.48
N VAL A 243 -17.11 7.33 -5.81
CA VAL A 243 -16.73 5.92 -5.98
C VAL A 243 -17.85 5.00 -5.55
N ARG A 244 -18.46 5.24 -4.38
CA ARG A 244 -19.60 4.46 -3.88
C ARG A 244 -20.76 4.44 -4.88
N ALA A 245 -21.11 5.60 -5.42
CA ALA A 245 -22.17 5.74 -6.42
C ALA A 245 -21.82 5.03 -7.74
N ALA A 246 -20.56 5.06 -8.17
CA ALA A 246 -20.10 4.39 -9.38
C ALA A 246 -20.11 2.86 -9.22
N LYS A 247 -19.63 2.33 -8.09
CA LYS A 247 -19.70 0.90 -7.77
C LYS A 247 -21.15 0.40 -7.73
N ALA A 248 -22.07 1.19 -7.16
CA ALA A 248 -23.49 0.87 -7.12
C ALA A 248 -24.13 0.79 -8.52
N ARG A 249 -23.57 1.47 -9.53
CA ARG A 249 -23.99 1.35 -10.94
C ARG A 249 -23.31 0.21 -11.69
N GLY A 250 -22.39 -0.52 -11.05
CA GLY A 250 -21.69 -1.65 -11.65
C GLY A 250 -20.44 -1.28 -12.45
N VAL A 251 -19.91 -0.06 -12.30
CA VAL A 251 -18.64 0.33 -12.94
C VAL A 251 -17.52 -0.55 -12.38
N GLN A 252 -16.64 -1.07 -13.24
CA GLN A 252 -15.49 -1.89 -12.87
C GLN A 252 -14.39 -1.01 -12.24
N LEU A 253 -14.59 -0.67 -10.97
CA LEU A 253 -13.82 0.32 -10.24
C LEU A 253 -13.32 -0.24 -8.92
N THR A 254 -12.05 0.06 -8.61
CA THR A 254 -11.46 -0.11 -7.29
C THR A 254 -10.77 1.18 -6.87
N ALA A 255 -10.51 1.33 -5.57
CA ALA A 255 -9.83 2.52 -5.06
C ALA A 255 -8.94 2.19 -3.85
N ASP A 256 -7.91 3.02 -3.64
CA ASP A 256 -7.10 3.01 -2.42
C ASP A 256 -7.14 4.34 -1.67
N CYS A 257 -6.77 4.29 -0.40
CA CYS A 257 -6.31 5.45 0.35
C CYS A 257 -4.95 5.16 1.00
N ALA A 258 -4.16 6.21 1.23
CA ALA A 258 -2.87 6.06 1.90
C ALA A 258 -3.03 6.10 3.42
N ILE A 259 -2.16 5.33 4.13
CA ILE A 259 -2.13 5.33 5.61
C ILE A 259 -1.97 6.75 6.17
N ALA A 260 -1.15 7.60 5.53
CA ALA A 260 -0.96 8.98 5.96
C ALA A 260 -2.28 9.77 5.98
N ASN A 261 -3.14 9.62 4.96
CA ASN A 261 -4.44 10.28 4.87
C ASN A 261 -5.49 9.69 5.82
N LEU A 262 -5.31 8.41 6.22
CA LEU A 262 -6.18 7.75 7.18
C LEU A 262 -5.86 8.14 8.64
N ILE A 263 -4.60 8.50 8.94
CA ILE A 263 -4.14 8.83 10.30
C ILE A 263 -4.04 10.34 10.51
N GLY A 264 -3.38 11.05 9.60
CA GLY A 264 -3.12 12.48 9.69
C GLY A 264 -4.30 13.35 9.27
N THR A 265 -4.23 14.61 9.70
CA THR A 265 -5.17 15.66 9.28
C THR A 265 -4.42 16.93 8.89
N ASP A 266 -5.12 17.88 8.30
CA ASP A 266 -4.56 19.19 7.92
C ASP A 266 -3.99 19.99 9.10
N SER A 267 -4.36 19.67 10.34
CA SER A 267 -3.75 20.28 11.53
C SER A 267 -2.29 19.86 11.75
N ASP A 268 -1.87 18.69 11.28
CA ASP A 268 -0.49 18.21 11.42
C ASP A 268 0.50 19.12 10.66
N VAL A 269 0.07 19.74 9.56
CA VAL A 269 0.92 20.62 8.75
C VAL A 269 1.22 21.97 9.43
N GLU A 270 0.47 22.37 10.47
CA GLU A 270 0.72 23.60 11.23
C GLU A 270 2.06 23.59 11.96
N SER A 271 2.63 22.40 12.17
CA SER A 271 3.98 22.23 12.73
C SER A 271 5.10 22.61 11.76
N TYR A 272 4.82 22.73 10.47
CA TYR A 272 5.80 22.87 9.37
C TYR A 272 6.81 21.73 9.26
N GLU A 273 6.58 20.61 9.94
CA GLU A 273 7.38 19.39 9.79
C GLU A 273 7.15 18.79 8.39
N THR A 274 8.17 18.81 7.56
CA THR A 274 8.07 18.40 6.14
C THR A 274 7.74 16.92 5.94
N ALA A 275 7.89 16.09 6.99
CA ALA A 275 7.45 14.70 7.00
C ALA A 275 5.93 14.54 6.78
N TYR A 276 5.12 15.56 7.13
CA TYR A 276 3.67 15.59 6.88
C TYR A 276 3.28 16.15 5.50
N LYS A 277 4.26 16.55 4.68
CA LYS A 277 4.00 17.03 3.31
C LYS A 277 3.88 15.84 2.37
N VAL A 278 2.66 15.36 2.19
CA VAL A 278 2.29 14.22 1.34
C VAL A 278 1.36 14.65 0.21
N LEU A 279 1.25 13.82 -0.83
CA LEU A 279 0.32 14.01 -1.94
C LEU A 279 -0.40 12.68 -2.23
N PRO A 280 -1.75 12.65 -2.13
CA PRO A 280 -2.65 13.77 -1.84
C PRO A 280 -2.38 14.38 -0.45
N PRO A 281 -2.75 15.65 -0.24
CA PRO A 281 -2.46 16.32 1.03
C PRO A 281 -3.30 15.73 2.16
N LEU A 282 -2.81 15.85 3.39
CA LEU A 282 -3.61 15.57 4.58
C LEU A 282 -4.84 16.50 4.59
N ARG A 283 -6.01 15.92 4.74
CA ARG A 283 -7.31 16.63 4.67
C ARG A 283 -7.91 16.84 6.06
N SER A 284 -9.16 17.28 6.10
CA SER A 284 -9.88 17.49 7.35
C SER A 284 -10.16 16.20 8.12
N ALA A 285 -10.54 16.32 9.38
CA ALA A 285 -10.98 15.18 10.20
C ALA A 285 -12.22 14.49 9.61
N ASP A 286 -13.11 15.24 8.96
CA ASP A 286 -14.31 14.68 8.30
C ASP A 286 -13.92 13.85 7.07
N ASP A 287 -12.94 14.31 6.28
CA ASP A 287 -12.41 13.54 5.16
C ASP A 287 -11.77 12.23 5.64
N ARG A 288 -10.98 12.29 6.70
CA ARG A 288 -10.40 11.09 7.34
C ARG A 288 -11.47 10.11 7.79
N ALA A 289 -12.52 10.59 8.44
CA ALA A 289 -13.64 9.75 8.85
C ALA A 289 -14.37 9.12 7.66
N ALA A 290 -14.49 9.82 6.54
CA ALA A 290 -15.09 9.29 5.32
C ALA A 290 -14.21 8.20 4.68
N LEU A 291 -12.88 8.34 4.69
CA LEU A 291 -11.95 7.30 4.25
C LEU A 291 -12.10 6.03 5.08
N TRP A 292 -12.13 6.17 6.41
CA TRP A 292 -12.37 5.04 7.32
C TRP A 292 -13.71 4.34 7.05
N SER A 293 -14.79 5.11 6.91
CA SER A 293 -16.10 4.55 6.54
C SER A 293 -16.05 3.82 5.20
N GLY A 294 -15.32 4.37 4.22
CA GLY A 294 -15.14 3.76 2.90
C GLY A 294 -14.38 2.44 2.93
N LEU A 295 -13.39 2.29 3.82
CA LEU A 295 -12.70 1.01 4.06
C LEU A 295 -13.65 -0.01 4.72
N CYS A 296 -14.41 0.42 5.74
CA CYS A 296 -15.34 -0.46 6.45
C CYS A 296 -16.47 -0.99 5.56
N ASP A 297 -17.00 -0.17 4.65
CA ASP A 297 -18.12 -0.56 3.77
C ASP A 297 -17.67 -1.13 2.40
N GLY A 298 -16.35 -1.22 2.15
CA GLY A 298 -15.78 -1.74 0.90
C GLY A 298 -15.87 -0.79 -0.30
N THR A 299 -16.19 0.49 -0.08
CA THR A 299 -16.09 1.54 -1.11
C THR A 299 -14.63 1.76 -1.50
N ILE A 300 -13.73 1.80 -0.51
CA ILE A 300 -12.28 1.75 -0.70
C ILE A 300 -11.85 0.30 -0.53
N ASP A 301 -11.15 -0.23 -1.51
CA ASP A 301 -10.79 -1.66 -1.57
C ASP A 301 -9.53 -1.96 -0.78
N ILE A 302 -8.49 -1.14 -0.90
CA ILE A 302 -7.20 -1.40 -0.28
C ILE A 302 -6.67 -0.17 0.48
N LEU A 303 -5.92 -0.44 1.53
CA LEU A 303 -5.13 0.54 2.25
C LEU A 303 -3.66 0.35 1.86
N VAL A 304 -3.00 1.42 1.44
CA VAL A 304 -1.61 1.38 0.98
C VAL A 304 -0.71 2.17 1.92
N SER A 305 0.56 1.81 1.99
CA SER A 305 1.53 2.62 2.71
C SER A 305 1.77 3.97 2.02
N ASP A 306 1.69 4.00 0.70
CA ASP A 306 2.13 5.12 -0.15
C ASP A 306 3.57 5.55 0.18
N HIS A 307 4.41 4.57 0.50
CA HIS A 307 5.81 4.78 0.86
C HIS A 307 6.55 5.54 -0.23
N ASP A 308 7.04 6.73 0.14
CA ASP A 308 7.68 7.68 -0.77
C ASP A 308 8.86 8.35 -0.04
N PRO A 309 9.95 7.60 0.15
CA PRO A 309 11.11 8.06 0.90
C PRO A 309 11.84 9.17 0.16
N MET A 310 12.31 10.15 0.92
CA MET A 310 13.04 11.29 0.43
C MET A 310 14.33 11.46 1.22
N ASP A 311 15.34 11.98 0.56
CA ASP A 311 16.61 12.35 1.16
C ASP A 311 16.54 13.65 2.00
N HIS A 312 17.62 13.91 2.70
CA HIS A 312 17.73 15.07 3.57
C HIS A 312 17.66 16.41 2.82
N GLU A 313 18.20 16.48 1.61
CA GLU A 313 18.24 17.74 0.84
C GLU A 313 16.82 18.16 0.39
N VAL A 314 15.99 17.19 0.01
CA VAL A 314 14.61 17.41 -0.40
C VAL A 314 13.68 17.75 0.77
N LYS A 315 13.99 17.29 1.99
CA LYS A 315 13.11 17.46 3.15
C LYS A 315 13.58 18.49 4.18
N ASN A 316 14.86 18.73 4.33
CA ASN A 316 15.40 19.70 5.30
C ASN A 316 15.44 21.12 4.72
N CYS A 317 14.29 21.61 4.30
CA CYS A 317 14.10 22.93 3.72
C CYS A 317 12.75 23.53 4.14
N GLU A 318 12.48 24.77 3.73
CA GLU A 318 11.18 25.38 3.98
C GLU A 318 10.04 24.57 3.39
N TRP A 319 8.88 24.55 4.06
CA TRP A 319 7.68 23.78 3.65
C TRP A 319 7.33 23.96 2.18
N GLY A 320 7.33 25.20 1.68
CA GLY A 320 7.00 25.49 0.28
C GLY A 320 7.90 24.74 -0.73
N SER A 321 9.17 24.60 -0.41
CA SER A 321 10.21 23.99 -1.27
C SER A 321 10.37 22.50 -1.06
N ALA A 322 9.94 21.95 0.07
CA ALA A 322 10.08 20.53 0.36
C ALA A 322 9.30 19.66 -0.63
N GLY A 323 9.86 18.51 -1.02
CA GLY A 323 9.18 17.51 -1.83
C GLY A 323 7.99 16.87 -1.12
N PHE A 324 7.00 16.42 -1.87
CA PHE A 324 5.92 15.58 -1.37
C PHE A 324 6.40 14.14 -1.19
N GLY A 325 6.06 13.50 -0.08
CA GLY A 325 6.35 12.10 0.20
C GLY A 325 6.58 11.86 1.68
N ALA A 326 6.39 10.63 2.13
CA ALA A 326 6.68 10.17 3.49
C ALA A 326 7.19 8.72 3.48
N ALA A 327 8.13 8.41 4.37
CA ALA A 327 8.56 7.06 4.64
C ALA A 327 7.57 6.43 5.64
N THR A 328 6.77 5.46 5.20
CA THR A 328 5.55 5.02 5.87
C THR A 328 5.47 3.52 6.11
N ILE A 329 6.06 2.70 5.24
CA ILE A 329 5.82 1.25 5.18
C ILE A 329 6.15 0.51 6.49
N GLU A 330 7.20 0.94 7.20
CA GLU A 330 7.61 0.32 8.46
C GLU A 330 6.61 0.55 9.60
N ASP A 331 5.95 1.72 9.61
CA ASP A 331 5.15 2.19 10.72
C ASP A 331 3.63 2.12 10.45
N ALA A 332 3.23 1.77 9.24
CA ALA A 332 1.83 1.80 8.80
C ALA A 332 0.88 1.07 9.77
N PHE A 333 1.22 -0.16 10.15
CA PHE A 333 0.43 -0.93 11.10
C PHE A 333 0.43 -0.31 12.50
N SER A 334 1.59 0.14 12.97
CA SER A 334 1.71 0.73 14.32
C SER A 334 0.87 2.01 14.46
N TRP A 335 0.83 2.86 13.43
CA TRP A 335 -0.05 4.02 13.39
C TRP A 335 -1.52 3.64 13.29
N PHE A 336 -1.85 2.68 12.43
CA PHE A 336 -3.20 2.16 12.30
C PHE A 336 -3.71 1.65 13.63
N HIS A 337 -2.97 0.75 14.28
CA HIS A 337 -3.40 0.12 15.52
C HIS A 337 -3.46 1.10 16.71
N ALA A 338 -2.62 2.13 16.74
CA ALA A 338 -2.73 3.19 17.74
C ALA A 338 -3.99 4.05 17.57
N HIS A 339 -4.59 4.10 16.38
CA HIS A 339 -5.74 4.93 16.04
C HIS A 339 -7.05 4.11 15.99
N TYR A 340 -6.98 2.89 15.44
CA TYR A 340 -8.08 1.95 15.21
C TYR A 340 -7.70 0.59 15.83
N GLY A 341 -7.88 0.45 17.14
CA GLY A 341 -7.31 -0.68 17.88
C GLY A 341 -8.31 -1.77 18.28
N SER A 342 -9.57 -1.72 17.83
CA SER A 342 -10.53 -2.77 18.16
C SER A 342 -10.27 -4.06 17.36
N ALA A 343 -10.83 -5.18 17.84
CA ALA A 343 -10.72 -6.46 17.13
C ALA A 343 -11.39 -6.40 15.74
N ASP A 344 -12.47 -5.64 15.59
CA ASP A 344 -13.17 -5.49 14.33
C ASP A 344 -12.37 -4.59 13.37
N ASP A 345 -11.65 -3.58 13.88
CA ASP A 345 -10.74 -2.75 13.07
C ASP A 345 -9.57 -3.58 12.50
N LEU A 346 -9.06 -4.56 13.26
CA LEU A 346 -8.02 -5.48 12.77
C LEU A 346 -8.52 -6.37 11.63
N GLU A 347 -9.81 -6.72 11.60
CA GLU A 347 -10.40 -7.45 10.47
C GLU A 347 -10.46 -6.58 9.23
N VAL A 348 -10.83 -5.30 9.37
CA VAL A 348 -10.78 -4.31 8.28
C VAL A 348 -9.34 -4.14 7.77
N TRP A 349 -8.36 -4.04 8.67
CA TRP A 349 -6.95 -4.00 8.29
C TRP A 349 -6.56 -5.21 7.45
N VAL A 350 -6.80 -6.44 7.94
CA VAL A 350 -6.42 -7.67 7.23
C VAL A 350 -7.13 -7.77 5.88
N GLU A 351 -8.40 -7.39 5.79
CA GLU A 351 -9.12 -7.37 4.52
C GLU A 351 -8.49 -6.37 3.55
N ALA A 352 -8.17 -5.14 4.00
CA ALA A 352 -7.67 -4.06 3.17
C ALA A 352 -6.19 -4.19 2.77
N VAL A 353 -5.34 -4.89 3.56
CA VAL A 353 -3.91 -5.02 3.27
C VAL A 353 -3.47 -6.44 2.92
N ALA A 354 -4.33 -7.48 3.09
CA ALA A 354 -3.95 -8.85 2.75
C ALA A 354 -4.86 -9.45 1.68
N HIS A 355 -6.16 -9.50 1.91
CA HIS A 355 -7.09 -10.18 1.00
C HIS A 355 -7.38 -9.38 -0.27
N LYS A 356 -7.80 -8.13 -0.12
CA LYS A 356 -8.18 -7.27 -1.26
C LYS A 356 -7.03 -6.94 -2.21
N PRO A 357 -5.80 -6.64 -1.74
CA PRO A 357 -4.69 -6.46 -2.66
C PRO A 357 -4.35 -7.73 -3.45
N ARG A 358 -4.46 -8.92 -2.84
CA ARG A 358 -4.26 -10.19 -3.54
C ARG A 358 -5.29 -10.40 -4.65
N GLU A 359 -6.56 -10.10 -4.40
CA GLU A 359 -7.61 -10.12 -5.41
C GLU A 359 -7.32 -9.10 -6.53
N LEU A 360 -6.87 -7.90 -6.15
CA LEU A 360 -6.58 -6.80 -7.08
C LEU A 360 -5.46 -7.16 -8.06
N PHE A 361 -4.39 -7.79 -7.56
CA PHE A 361 -3.22 -8.17 -8.36
C PHE A 361 -3.26 -9.60 -8.89
N GLY A 362 -4.27 -10.40 -8.56
CA GLY A 362 -4.37 -11.80 -8.99
C GLY A 362 -3.33 -12.73 -8.37
N LEU A 363 -2.88 -12.47 -7.13
CA LEU A 363 -1.82 -13.23 -6.45
C LEU A 363 -2.27 -14.58 -5.87
N GLY A 364 -3.52 -14.97 -6.06
CA GLY A 364 -4.10 -16.12 -5.40
C GLY A 364 -4.49 -15.85 -3.94
N SER A 365 -5.38 -16.69 -3.42
CA SER A 365 -5.87 -16.57 -2.04
C SER A 365 -4.93 -17.25 -1.06
N VAL A 366 -4.70 -16.59 0.07
CA VAL A 366 -3.98 -17.13 1.23
C VAL A 366 -4.90 -17.05 2.45
N SER A 367 -4.91 -18.08 3.27
CA SER A 367 -5.66 -18.10 4.54
C SER A 367 -4.96 -19.03 5.53
N ILE A 368 -5.16 -18.82 6.83
CA ILE A 368 -4.68 -19.74 7.85
C ILE A 368 -5.58 -20.99 7.83
N ASN A 369 -5.28 -21.91 6.91
CA ASN A 369 -6.01 -23.14 6.70
C ASN A 369 -5.09 -24.24 6.14
N VAL A 370 -5.40 -25.48 6.41
CA VAL A 370 -4.64 -26.64 5.90
C VAL A 370 -4.67 -26.64 4.37
N GLY A 371 -3.49 -26.79 3.77
CA GLY A 371 -3.28 -26.78 2.32
C GLY A 371 -3.02 -25.40 1.71
N SER A 372 -3.19 -24.31 2.47
CA SER A 372 -2.84 -22.96 2.01
C SER A 372 -1.32 -22.77 1.93
N PRO A 373 -0.83 -21.91 1.01
CA PRO A 373 0.54 -21.43 1.07
C PRO A 373 0.84 -20.79 2.43
N ALA A 374 2.05 -20.99 2.93
CA ALA A 374 2.53 -20.36 4.14
C ALA A 374 3.10 -18.97 3.82
N ASP A 375 2.24 -18.01 3.71
CA ASP A 375 2.52 -16.61 3.45
C ASP A 375 1.76 -15.79 4.50
N PHE A 376 2.47 -15.43 5.57
CA PHE A 376 1.87 -14.88 6.79
C PHE A 376 2.65 -13.71 7.34
N THR A 377 1.93 -12.81 8.00
CA THR A 377 2.48 -11.79 8.87
C THR A 377 2.21 -12.15 10.34
N LEU A 378 3.25 -12.02 11.16
CA LEU A 378 3.17 -12.17 12.61
C LEU A 378 3.37 -10.81 13.26
N PHE A 379 2.54 -10.47 14.22
CA PHE A 379 2.54 -9.16 14.85
C PHE A 379 2.10 -9.20 16.31
N THR A 380 2.36 -8.12 17.04
CA THR A 380 1.85 -7.89 18.41
C THR A 380 0.99 -6.65 18.45
N LEU A 381 0.04 -6.62 19.36
CA LEU A 381 -0.85 -5.48 19.60
C LEU A 381 -0.34 -4.55 20.69
N GLU A 382 0.74 -4.91 21.37
CA GLU A 382 1.27 -4.15 22.51
C GLU A 382 2.68 -3.63 22.22
N GLY A 383 2.98 -2.46 22.78
CA GLY A 383 4.28 -1.84 22.68
C GLY A 383 4.50 -1.09 21.38
N SER A 384 5.68 -0.52 21.25
CA SER A 384 6.14 0.15 20.04
C SER A 384 7.64 -0.08 19.86
N VAL A 385 8.09 -0.14 18.63
CA VAL A 385 9.50 -0.25 18.27
C VAL A 385 9.85 0.90 17.34
N ASP A 386 10.98 1.52 17.58
CA ASP A 386 11.52 2.52 16.66
C ASP A 386 12.59 1.84 15.79
N ARG A 387 12.18 1.51 14.56
CA ARG A 387 13.04 0.91 13.53
C ARG A 387 13.32 1.94 12.46
N GLN A 388 14.45 1.79 11.79
CA GLN A 388 14.82 2.62 10.66
C GLN A 388 15.58 1.78 9.63
N ALA A 389 14.87 0.93 8.91
CA ALA A 389 15.42 0.17 7.79
C ALA A 389 15.37 0.98 6.49
N SER A 390 14.33 1.79 6.28
CA SER A 390 14.25 2.75 5.18
C SER A 390 15.32 3.83 5.29
N LEU A 391 15.90 4.23 4.16
CA LEU A 391 16.85 5.34 4.07
C LEU A 391 16.15 6.71 4.16
N GLY A 392 14.83 6.76 3.91
CA GLY A 392 14.06 8.00 3.94
C GLY A 392 14.07 8.69 5.30
N VAL A 393 14.35 10.00 5.30
CA VAL A 393 14.41 10.82 6.53
C VAL A 393 13.05 11.43 6.89
N ASN A 394 12.07 11.31 6.03
CA ASN A 394 10.75 11.96 6.09
C ASN A 394 9.69 11.09 6.77
N ARG A 395 9.95 10.70 8.02
CA ARG A 395 9.03 9.83 8.80
C ARG A 395 8.08 10.67 9.67
N PRO A 396 6.76 10.59 9.45
CA PRO A 396 5.77 11.20 10.34
C PRO A 396 5.87 10.66 11.77
N LYS A 397 5.60 11.53 12.75
CA LYS A 397 5.73 11.20 14.19
C LYS A 397 4.36 11.01 14.85
N TRP A 398 3.50 10.19 14.25
CA TRP A 398 2.23 9.82 14.88
C TRP A 398 2.45 8.78 15.99
N SER A 399 1.44 8.67 16.87
CA SER A 399 1.45 7.66 17.94
C SER A 399 1.52 6.25 17.36
N LYS A 400 2.30 5.38 18.00
CA LYS A 400 2.52 3.99 17.61
C LYS A 400 2.05 3.04 18.70
N ASN A 401 1.36 1.96 18.31
CA ASN A 401 1.07 0.83 19.19
C ASN A 401 0.99 -0.46 18.38
N GLY A 402 1.54 -1.55 18.90
CA GLY A 402 1.69 -2.78 18.16
C GLY A 402 2.75 -2.68 17.04
N PHE A 403 3.27 -3.80 16.58
CA PHE A 403 4.24 -3.84 15.48
C PHE A 403 4.35 -5.24 14.90
N ALA A 404 4.85 -5.37 13.67
CA ALA A 404 5.16 -6.65 13.07
C ALA A 404 6.37 -7.29 13.75
N LEU A 405 6.26 -8.57 14.06
CA LEU A 405 7.34 -9.40 14.61
C LEU A 405 8.16 -10.07 13.50
N GLY A 406 7.57 -10.25 12.33
CA GLY A 406 8.21 -10.88 11.19
C GLY A 406 7.20 -11.44 10.20
N VAL A 407 7.73 -12.06 9.16
CA VAL A 407 6.94 -12.67 8.09
C VAL A 407 7.31 -14.12 7.88
N VAL A 408 6.39 -14.90 7.32
CA VAL A 408 6.63 -16.26 6.81
C VAL A 408 6.35 -16.23 5.32
N LEU A 409 7.31 -16.66 4.54
CA LEU A 409 7.21 -16.75 3.08
C LEU A 409 8.13 -17.88 2.57
N ASP A 410 7.70 -18.62 1.56
CA ASP A 410 8.49 -19.66 0.88
C ASP A 410 9.20 -20.66 1.82
N ALA A 411 8.48 -21.23 2.75
CA ALA A 411 8.98 -22.18 3.75
C ALA A 411 10.01 -21.61 4.74
N GLN A 412 10.14 -20.32 4.87
CA GLN A 412 11.04 -19.66 5.80
C GLN A 412 10.31 -18.65 6.69
N ALA A 413 10.83 -18.45 7.90
CA ALA A 413 10.34 -17.45 8.84
C ALA A 413 11.44 -16.39 9.03
N TYR A 414 11.11 -15.16 8.69
CA TYR A 414 11.99 -14.00 8.72
C TYR A 414 11.56 -13.08 9.87
N PRO A 415 12.34 -13.00 10.96
CA PRO A 415 12.04 -12.01 12.00
C PRO A 415 12.20 -10.61 11.42
N ALA A 416 11.35 -9.69 11.85
CA ALA A 416 11.56 -8.28 11.60
C ALA A 416 12.85 -7.88 12.32
N SER A 417 13.88 -7.53 11.58
CA SER A 417 15.16 -7.07 12.16
C SER A 417 14.93 -5.88 13.07
N ALA A 418 15.61 -5.89 14.20
CA ALA A 418 15.60 -4.80 15.17
C ALA A 418 16.33 -3.58 14.61
#